data_d6fdc99317fb2098a4f55a419f772bbe
#
_entry.id   d6fdc99317fb2098a4f55a419f772bbe
#
_cell.length_a   1.000
_cell.length_b   1.000
_cell.length_c   1.000
_cell.angle_alpha   90.00
_cell.angle_beta   90.00
_cell.angle_gamma   90.00
#
_symmetry.space_group_name_H-M   'P 1'
#
loop_
_entity.id
_entity.type
_entity.pdbx_description
1 polymer ?
#
loop_
_entity_poly.entity_id
_entity_poly.type
_entity_poly.pdbx_seq_one_letter_code
_entity_poly.pdbx_strand_id
1 'polypeptide(L)'
;IDSSNYRYQNGSDVYISRVVKDFLEPEDITAITQAHRNMIDEFAQNEAIQLINEKISAASTVMNGKLSLSADQGVQNSWESSLVTQVDGIPFANAGKGAQCIIKTQLALSHKQAEKASIILIEEPESHLSFSRLSELMGVIEKAASGRQIIASTHSSFVANKLGLENLILLSDNNCCSMQSLKKETFEFFKKVAGYDTLRLILCKKSILVEGDSDELVVQRAYMDTHEGRLPIQDGIDVMTVRGVTFKRYLEIARILNKETAVVTDNDGNIEAVKKKYKEYEKIPFIHICVDKVVDTGNLKLSGKDFNYNTLEPKILKENGLEVMNNIFGTKYDTEDEMHKYMHAHKTDCAIAIFESATKIKYPEYIMRALKNE
;
A
#
# COMPACT_ATOMS: atom_id res chain seq x y z
N ILE A 1 -4.20 17.34 7.65
CA ILE A 1 -4.90 17.09 6.37
C ILE A 1 -5.43 15.66 6.43
N ASP A 2 -6.74 15.55 6.59
CA ASP A 2 -7.45 14.27 6.52
C ASP A 2 -8.02 14.12 5.11
N SER A 3 -7.37 13.31 4.29
CA SER A 3 -7.76 13.08 2.90
C SER A 3 -8.98 12.15 2.77
N SER A 4 -9.28 11.38 3.80
CA SER A 4 -10.35 10.37 3.83
C SER A 4 -11.69 10.90 4.36
N ASN A 5 -11.68 12.00 5.12
CA ASN A 5 -12.88 12.55 5.75
C ASN A 5 -13.61 13.53 4.83
N TYR A 6 -14.82 13.16 4.43
CA TYR A 6 -15.68 13.93 3.53
C TYR A 6 -16.92 14.40 4.29
N ARG A 7 -16.88 15.64 4.79
CA ARG A 7 -18.04 16.29 5.41
C ARG A 7 -18.64 17.29 4.43
N TYR A 8 -19.81 16.99 3.92
CA TYR A 8 -20.54 17.88 3.02
C TYR A 8 -21.63 18.63 3.77
N GLN A 9 -21.71 19.93 3.53
CA GLN A 9 -22.81 20.78 3.95
C GLN A 9 -23.32 21.55 2.72
N ASN A 10 -24.60 21.43 2.43
CA ASN A 10 -25.23 22.04 1.25
C ASN A 10 -24.51 21.73 -0.08
N GLY A 11 -24.01 20.49 -0.25
CA GLY A 11 -23.31 20.06 -1.47
C GLY A 11 -21.84 20.49 -1.59
N SER A 12 -21.32 21.25 -0.63
CA SER A 12 -19.91 21.65 -0.56
C SER A 12 -19.17 20.89 0.53
N ASP A 13 -17.89 20.58 0.28
CA ASP A 13 -17.01 20.08 1.33
C ASP A 13 -16.65 21.22 2.28
N VAL A 14 -16.96 21.04 3.56
CA VAL A 14 -16.79 22.07 4.61
C VAL A 14 -15.34 22.53 4.73
N TYR A 15 -14.38 21.63 4.56
CA TYR A 15 -12.97 21.94 4.63
C TYR A 15 -12.52 22.80 3.44
N ILE A 16 -12.91 22.41 2.22
CA ILE A 16 -12.58 23.16 1.00
C ILE A 16 -13.22 24.54 1.03
N SER A 17 -14.50 24.65 1.43
CA SER A 17 -15.17 25.93 1.55
C SER A 17 -14.44 26.87 2.50
N ARG A 18 -13.93 26.36 3.62
CA ARG A 18 -13.11 27.15 4.55
C ARG A 18 -11.79 27.59 3.93
N VAL A 19 -11.06 26.67 3.31
CA VAL A 19 -9.77 26.99 2.68
C VAL A 19 -9.94 28.01 1.56
N VAL A 20 -10.94 27.85 0.70
CA VAL A 20 -11.23 28.81 -0.39
C VAL A 20 -11.55 30.20 0.18
N LYS A 21 -12.35 30.27 1.26
CA LYS A 21 -12.68 31.51 1.94
C LYS A 21 -11.44 32.22 2.47
N ASP A 22 -10.47 31.50 3.01
CA ASP A 22 -9.24 32.08 3.55
C ASP A 22 -8.29 32.65 2.46
N PHE A 23 -8.54 32.36 1.16
CA PHE A 23 -7.86 33.02 0.05
C PHE A 23 -8.45 34.42 -0.29
N LEU A 24 -9.66 34.71 0.18
CA LEU A 24 -10.32 36.03 -0.10
C LEU A 24 -9.74 37.12 0.78
N GLU A 25 -9.46 38.26 0.19
CA GLU A 25 -9.09 39.48 0.93
C GLU A 25 -10.36 40.18 1.47
N PRO A 26 -10.26 41.01 2.50
CA PRO A 26 -11.41 41.72 3.07
C PRO A 26 -12.24 42.50 2.05
N GLU A 27 -11.59 43.03 1.02
CA GLU A 27 -12.22 43.77 -0.08
C GLU A 27 -13.08 42.84 -0.94
N ASP A 28 -12.60 41.64 -1.25
CA ASP A 28 -13.33 40.62 -2.02
C ASP A 28 -14.57 40.16 -1.26
N ILE A 29 -14.42 39.91 0.06
CA ILE A 29 -15.52 39.53 0.95
C ILE A 29 -16.61 40.60 0.93
N THR A 30 -16.22 41.90 1.00
CA THR A 30 -17.16 43.01 0.98
C THR A 30 -17.89 43.08 -0.37
N ALA A 31 -17.17 42.98 -1.48
CA ALA A 31 -17.75 43.02 -2.82
C ALA A 31 -18.74 41.83 -3.05
N ILE A 32 -18.36 40.60 -2.67
CA ILE A 32 -19.25 39.43 -2.79
C ILE A 32 -20.47 39.57 -1.89
N THR A 33 -20.30 40.06 -0.66
CA THR A 33 -21.40 40.30 0.27
C THR A 33 -22.40 41.33 -0.31
N GLN A 34 -21.90 42.39 -0.93
CA GLN A 34 -22.75 43.40 -1.57
C GLN A 34 -23.49 42.82 -2.79
N ALA A 35 -22.79 42.04 -3.63
CA ALA A 35 -23.43 41.39 -4.77
C ALA A 35 -24.54 40.42 -4.33
N HIS A 36 -24.32 39.67 -3.27
CA HIS A 36 -25.33 38.76 -2.71
C HIS A 36 -26.54 39.48 -2.15
N ARG A 37 -26.32 40.63 -1.47
CA ARG A 37 -27.43 41.47 -1.00
C ARG A 37 -28.24 42.04 -2.16
N ASN A 38 -27.57 42.57 -3.20
CA ASN A 38 -28.23 43.04 -4.40
C ASN A 38 -29.09 41.99 -5.06
N MET A 39 -28.59 40.73 -5.14
CA MET A 39 -29.37 39.59 -5.67
C MET A 39 -30.62 39.33 -4.83
N ILE A 40 -30.54 39.38 -3.50
CA ILE A 40 -31.69 39.21 -2.60
C ILE A 40 -32.70 40.33 -2.80
N ASP A 41 -32.25 41.59 -2.95
CA ASP A 41 -33.10 42.72 -3.18
C ASP A 41 -33.80 42.66 -4.54
N GLU A 42 -33.11 42.27 -5.60
CA GLU A 42 -33.67 42.00 -6.92
C GLU A 42 -34.71 40.85 -6.87
N PHE A 43 -34.46 39.79 -6.12
CA PHE A 43 -35.43 38.73 -5.92
C PHE A 43 -36.69 39.21 -5.26
N ALA A 44 -36.58 40.07 -4.23
CA ALA A 44 -37.73 40.65 -3.52
C ALA A 44 -38.55 41.57 -4.41
N GLN A 45 -37.91 42.22 -5.38
CA GLN A 45 -38.56 43.14 -6.33
C GLN A 45 -39.12 42.45 -7.56
N ASN A 46 -38.85 41.13 -7.74
CA ASN A 46 -39.35 40.39 -8.88
C ASN A 46 -40.88 40.39 -8.92
N GLU A 47 -41.46 40.68 -10.10
CA GLU A 47 -42.91 40.79 -10.28
C GLU A 47 -43.67 39.53 -9.85
N ALA A 48 -43.12 38.35 -10.10
CA ALA A 48 -43.73 37.10 -9.68
C ALA A 48 -43.81 36.97 -8.15
N ILE A 49 -42.76 37.41 -7.43
CA ILE A 49 -42.73 37.38 -5.96
C ILE A 49 -43.72 38.42 -5.40
N GLN A 50 -43.80 39.63 -6.00
CA GLN A 50 -44.80 40.62 -5.61
C GLN A 50 -46.22 40.13 -5.81
N LEU A 51 -46.51 39.50 -6.95
CA LEU A 51 -47.81 38.91 -7.23
C LEU A 51 -48.20 37.77 -6.25
N ILE A 52 -47.20 36.97 -5.85
CA ILE A 52 -47.40 35.91 -4.84
C ILE A 52 -47.69 36.58 -3.48
N ASN A 53 -46.96 37.61 -3.11
CA ASN A 53 -47.13 38.34 -1.86
C ASN A 53 -48.52 39.01 -1.78
N GLU A 54 -49.03 39.56 -2.87
CA GLU A 54 -50.42 40.07 -2.96
C GLU A 54 -51.45 38.96 -2.74
N LYS A 55 -51.27 37.81 -3.39
CA LYS A 55 -52.20 36.67 -3.24
C LYS A 55 -52.21 36.11 -1.83
N ILE A 56 -51.00 35.95 -1.20
CA ILE A 56 -50.89 35.46 0.16
C ILE A 56 -51.49 36.43 1.15
N SER A 57 -51.21 37.73 0.97
CA SER A 57 -51.78 38.77 1.82
C SER A 57 -53.28 38.87 1.73
N ALA A 58 -53.86 38.66 0.54
CA ALA A 58 -55.33 38.63 0.31
C ALA A 58 -56.00 37.36 0.90
N ALA A 59 -55.29 36.25 0.95
CA ALA A 59 -55.80 34.99 1.52
C ALA A 59 -55.67 34.92 3.06
N SER A 60 -54.91 35.80 3.67
CA SER A 60 -54.65 35.83 5.13
C SER A 60 -55.69 36.66 5.85
N THR A 61 -56.82 36.01 6.26
CA THR A 61 -57.92 36.66 6.99
C THR A 61 -57.83 36.46 8.52
N VAL A 62 -56.80 35.82 9.03
CA VAL A 62 -56.74 35.35 10.43
C VAL A 62 -55.87 36.15 11.37
N MET A 63 -54.99 37.06 10.86
CA MET A 63 -54.09 37.87 11.69
C MET A 63 -54.01 39.32 11.24
N ASN A 64 -53.92 40.27 12.18
CA ASN A 64 -53.68 41.70 11.93
C ASN A 64 -52.25 42.00 11.42
N GLY A 65 -51.72 41.24 10.48
CA GLY A 65 -50.38 41.39 9.94
C GLY A 65 -50.30 41.03 8.47
N LYS A 66 -49.49 41.75 7.67
CA LYS A 66 -49.19 41.41 6.28
C LYS A 66 -48.28 40.16 6.23
N LEU A 67 -48.78 39.10 5.66
CA LEU A 67 -47.96 37.92 5.33
C LEU A 67 -47.22 38.18 4.02
N SER A 68 -45.92 37.96 3.97
CA SER A 68 -45.12 38.11 2.76
C SER A 68 -43.99 37.05 2.72
N LEU A 69 -43.67 36.62 1.51
CA LEU A 69 -42.49 35.83 1.21
C LEU A 69 -41.29 36.78 1.01
N SER A 70 -40.19 36.49 1.64
CA SER A 70 -38.88 37.11 1.37
C SER A 70 -37.81 36.04 1.28
N ALA A 71 -36.69 36.33 0.64
CA ALA A 71 -35.52 35.47 0.72
C ALA A 71 -34.99 35.45 2.16
N ASP A 72 -34.59 34.29 2.62
CA ASP A 72 -34.03 34.15 3.97
C ASP A 72 -32.66 34.85 4.04
N GLN A 73 -32.56 35.85 4.92
CA GLN A 73 -31.33 36.62 5.22
C GLN A 73 -30.59 36.10 6.45
N GLY A 74 -30.97 34.94 6.98
CA GLY A 74 -30.33 34.33 8.14
C GLY A 74 -28.89 33.93 7.89
N VAL A 75 -28.11 33.77 8.96
CA VAL A 75 -26.69 33.36 8.91
C VAL A 75 -26.48 32.03 8.20
N GLN A 76 -27.48 31.15 8.18
CA GLN A 76 -27.42 29.84 7.50
C GLN A 76 -27.55 29.98 5.96
N ASN A 77 -28.08 31.07 5.46
CA ASN A 77 -28.23 31.35 4.03
C ASN A 77 -27.35 32.52 3.56
N SER A 78 -26.20 32.68 4.21
CA SER A 78 -25.18 33.63 3.75
C SER A 78 -24.58 33.14 2.40
N TRP A 79 -23.98 34.07 1.64
CA TRP A 79 -23.33 33.72 0.38
C TRP A 79 -22.29 32.61 0.55
N GLU A 80 -21.65 32.54 1.72
CA GLU A 80 -20.66 31.48 2.04
C GLU A 80 -21.28 30.09 2.04
N SER A 81 -22.52 29.93 2.49
CA SER A 81 -23.24 28.64 2.47
C SER A 81 -23.78 28.31 1.10
N SER A 82 -23.89 29.29 0.20
CA SER A 82 -24.37 29.13 -1.18
C SER A 82 -23.24 28.81 -2.17
N LEU A 83 -21.96 28.94 -1.77
CA LEU A 83 -20.84 28.59 -2.64
C LEU A 83 -20.66 27.12 -2.74
N VAL A 84 -20.59 26.60 -3.97
CA VAL A 84 -20.26 25.22 -4.28
C VAL A 84 -18.94 25.20 -5.01
N THR A 85 -17.93 24.57 -4.43
CA THR A 85 -16.66 24.35 -5.12
C THR A 85 -16.86 23.40 -6.28
N GLN A 86 -16.35 23.74 -7.45
CA GLN A 86 -16.47 22.96 -8.67
C GLN A 86 -15.07 22.61 -9.23
N VAL A 87 -14.99 21.45 -9.88
CA VAL A 87 -13.83 20.99 -10.66
C VAL A 87 -14.32 20.77 -12.07
N ASP A 88 -13.83 21.55 -13.02
CA ASP A 88 -14.27 21.51 -14.43
C ASP A 88 -15.79 21.63 -14.59
N GLY A 89 -16.44 22.48 -13.79
CA GLY A 89 -17.90 22.68 -13.80
C GLY A 89 -18.71 21.60 -13.08
N ILE A 90 -18.06 20.57 -12.54
CA ILE A 90 -18.69 19.52 -11.75
C ILE A 90 -18.58 19.87 -10.25
N PRO A 91 -19.67 19.83 -9.46
CA PRO A 91 -19.59 20.03 -8.03
C PRO A 91 -18.55 19.10 -7.40
N PHE A 92 -17.69 19.63 -6.53
CA PHE A 92 -16.60 18.88 -5.89
C PHE A 92 -17.07 17.58 -5.22
N ALA A 93 -18.27 17.59 -4.64
CA ALA A 93 -18.88 16.40 -4.04
C ALA A 93 -19.09 15.25 -5.05
N ASN A 94 -19.27 15.58 -6.33
CA ASN A 94 -19.50 14.61 -7.42
C ASN A 94 -18.20 14.24 -8.16
N ALA A 95 -17.08 14.88 -7.84
CA ALA A 95 -15.78 14.51 -8.38
C ALA A 95 -15.34 13.14 -7.80
N GLY A 96 -14.52 12.40 -8.55
CA GLY A 96 -13.97 11.13 -8.08
C GLY A 96 -13.16 11.30 -6.78
N LYS A 97 -13.24 10.35 -5.86
CA LYS A 97 -12.59 10.42 -4.53
C LYS A 97 -11.09 10.71 -4.60
N GLY A 98 -10.38 10.09 -5.54
CA GLY A 98 -8.95 10.37 -5.74
C GLY A 98 -8.66 11.82 -6.15
N ALA A 99 -9.48 12.41 -7.02
CA ALA A 99 -9.36 13.82 -7.39
C ALA A 99 -9.64 14.72 -6.18
N GLN A 100 -10.68 14.41 -5.41
CA GLN A 100 -10.99 15.12 -4.17
C GLN A 100 -9.82 15.08 -3.17
N CYS A 101 -9.17 13.92 -2.99
CA CYS A 101 -8.01 13.75 -2.12
C CYS A 101 -6.83 14.64 -2.56
N ILE A 102 -6.46 14.62 -3.83
CA ILE A 102 -5.36 15.43 -4.37
C ILE A 102 -5.65 16.92 -4.19
N ILE A 103 -6.85 17.37 -4.58
CA ILE A 103 -7.23 18.79 -4.51
C ILE A 103 -7.23 19.27 -3.05
N LYS A 104 -7.80 18.49 -2.13
CA LYS A 104 -7.77 18.82 -0.70
C LYS A 104 -6.34 19.00 -0.19
N THR A 105 -5.47 18.03 -0.49
CA THR A 105 -4.08 18.07 -0.03
C THR A 105 -3.32 19.25 -0.63
N GLN A 106 -3.47 19.50 -1.93
CA GLN A 106 -2.83 20.64 -2.61
C GLN A 106 -3.30 21.98 -2.05
N LEU A 107 -4.60 22.18 -1.90
CA LEU A 107 -5.17 23.41 -1.33
C LEU A 107 -4.70 23.60 0.10
N ALA A 108 -4.71 22.56 0.93
CA ALA A 108 -4.22 22.63 2.29
C ALA A 108 -2.75 23.03 2.39
N LEU A 109 -1.91 22.48 1.50
CA LEU A 109 -0.47 22.78 1.46
C LEU A 109 -0.16 24.17 0.89
N SER A 110 -1.04 24.70 0.03
CA SER A 110 -0.92 26.04 -0.59
C SER A 110 -1.53 27.15 0.25
N HIS A 111 -2.17 26.83 1.37
CA HIS A 111 -2.85 27.80 2.21
C HIS A 111 -1.85 28.73 2.92
N LYS A 112 -2.17 30.04 3.01
CA LYS A 112 -1.30 31.05 3.67
C LYS A 112 -0.89 30.67 5.09
N GLN A 113 -1.77 30.03 5.85
CA GLN A 113 -1.44 29.54 7.20
C GLN A 113 -0.53 28.29 7.16
N ALA A 114 -0.65 27.46 6.13
CA ALA A 114 0.26 26.32 5.95
C ALA A 114 1.70 26.78 5.69
N GLU A 115 1.90 27.93 5.03
CA GLU A 115 3.25 28.49 4.83
C GLU A 115 3.93 28.86 6.14
N LYS A 116 3.17 29.22 7.17
CA LYS A 116 3.64 29.57 8.52
C LYS A 116 3.72 28.36 9.45
N ALA A 117 3.15 27.23 9.06
CA ALA A 117 3.14 26.03 9.90
C ALA A 117 4.51 25.37 9.92
N SER A 118 5.02 25.08 11.10
CA SER A 118 6.25 24.31 11.30
C SER A 118 6.02 22.81 11.17
N ILE A 119 4.79 22.33 11.39
CA ILE A 119 4.41 20.92 11.38
C ILE A 119 3.20 20.74 10.47
N ILE A 120 3.24 19.71 9.63
CA ILE A 120 2.14 19.31 8.73
C ILE A 120 1.77 17.87 9.11
N LEU A 121 0.49 17.67 9.44
CA LEU A 121 -0.07 16.34 9.71
C LEU A 121 -0.84 15.87 8.47
N ILE A 122 -0.56 14.65 8.01
CA ILE A 122 -1.21 14.04 6.85
C ILE A 122 -1.72 12.66 7.26
N GLU A 123 -2.98 12.38 7.00
CA GLU A 123 -3.60 11.08 7.28
C GLU A 123 -3.89 10.37 5.96
N GLU A 124 -3.37 9.15 5.84
CA GLU A 124 -3.55 8.23 4.71
C GLU A 124 -3.52 8.90 3.33
N PRO A 125 -2.38 9.50 2.91
CA PRO A 125 -2.30 10.20 1.62
C PRO A 125 -2.57 9.29 0.41
N GLU A 126 -2.48 7.98 0.58
CA GLU A 126 -2.77 6.96 -0.44
C GLU A 126 -4.25 6.71 -0.69
N SER A 127 -5.14 7.19 0.17
CA SER A 127 -6.57 6.88 0.12
C SER A 127 -7.21 7.23 -1.21
N HIS A 128 -7.83 6.21 -1.86
CA HIS A 128 -8.51 6.32 -3.15
C HIS A 128 -7.64 6.72 -4.34
N LEU A 129 -6.32 6.64 -4.24
CA LEU A 129 -5.40 7.00 -5.32
C LEU A 129 -4.87 5.77 -6.08
N SER A 130 -4.77 5.90 -7.40
CA SER A 130 -3.95 4.98 -8.19
C SER A 130 -2.45 5.24 -7.92
N PHE A 131 -1.61 4.27 -8.23
CA PHE A 131 -0.16 4.36 -8.02
C PHE A 131 0.45 5.63 -8.68
N SER A 132 0.04 5.96 -9.90
CA SER A 132 0.53 7.15 -10.61
C SER A 132 0.14 8.45 -9.91
N ARG A 133 -1.12 8.55 -9.47
CA ARG A 133 -1.62 9.72 -8.74
C ARG A 133 -0.99 9.86 -7.35
N LEU A 134 -0.78 8.75 -6.67
CA LEU A 134 -0.06 8.76 -5.40
C LEU A 134 1.39 9.22 -5.58
N SER A 135 2.07 8.77 -6.63
CA SER A 135 3.44 9.20 -6.94
C SER A 135 3.52 10.71 -7.19
N GLU A 136 2.55 11.27 -7.90
CA GLU A 136 2.42 12.71 -8.14
C GLU A 136 2.20 13.48 -6.83
N LEU A 137 1.27 13.02 -5.98
CA LEU A 137 0.99 13.61 -4.69
C LEU A 137 2.20 13.58 -3.76
N MET A 138 2.94 12.46 -3.74
CA MET A 138 4.18 12.37 -2.96
C MET A 138 5.21 13.42 -3.36
N GLY A 139 5.35 13.71 -4.66
CA GLY A 139 6.21 14.80 -5.13
C GLY A 139 5.77 16.19 -4.64
N VAL A 140 4.47 16.43 -4.48
CA VAL A 140 3.94 17.67 -3.89
C VAL A 140 4.26 17.74 -2.38
N ILE A 141 4.05 16.65 -1.66
CA ILE A 141 4.33 16.53 -0.22
C ILE A 141 5.84 16.74 0.06
N GLU A 142 6.72 16.09 -0.71
CA GLU A 142 8.17 16.24 -0.56
C GLU A 142 8.62 17.70 -0.75
N LYS A 143 8.05 18.41 -1.73
CA LYS A 143 8.33 19.86 -1.93
C LYS A 143 7.85 20.69 -0.75
N ALA A 144 6.66 20.38 -0.22
CA ALA A 144 6.11 21.09 0.94
C ALA A 144 6.88 20.81 2.23
N ALA A 145 7.63 19.70 2.30
CA ALA A 145 8.47 19.34 3.43
C ALA A 145 9.67 20.26 3.67
N SER A 146 10.05 21.07 2.67
CA SER A 146 11.22 21.93 2.78
C SER A 146 11.10 22.89 3.97
N GLY A 147 11.99 22.73 4.98
CA GLY A 147 11.99 23.54 6.20
C GLY A 147 10.86 23.26 7.20
N ARG A 148 10.09 22.17 7.04
CA ARG A 148 8.95 21.80 7.89
C ARG A 148 9.02 20.35 8.31
N GLN A 149 8.42 20.01 9.43
CA GLN A 149 8.22 18.64 9.86
C GLN A 149 6.91 18.10 9.27
N ILE A 150 6.97 16.94 8.58
CA ILE A 150 5.78 16.20 8.16
C ILE A 150 5.62 14.98 9.05
N ILE A 151 4.41 14.78 9.56
CA ILE A 151 4.01 13.56 10.26
C ILE A 151 2.86 12.96 9.45
N ALA A 152 3.06 11.77 8.90
CA ALA A 152 2.07 11.07 8.08
C ALA A 152 1.73 9.72 8.69
N SER A 153 0.43 9.39 8.77
CA SER A 153 -0.03 8.02 8.97
C SER A 153 -0.25 7.34 7.62
N THR A 154 0.14 6.09 7.48
CA THR A 154 0.02 5.36 6.21
C THR A 154 -0.02 3.85 6.42
N HIS A 155 -0.74 3.16 5.53
CA HIS A 155 -0.71 1.71 5.34
C HIS A 155 -0.02 1.31 4.03
N SER A 156 0.57 2.28 3.31
CA SER A 156 1.21 2.08 2.01
C SER A 156 2.72 1.93 2.13
N SER A 157 3.25 0.79 1.70
CA SER A 157 4.71 0.59 1.58
C SER A 157 5.36 1.62 0.67
N PHE A 158 4.65 2.07 -0.37
CA PHE A 158 5.15 3.09 -1.27
C PHE A 158 5.33 4.44 -0.56
N VAL A 159 4.35 4.86 0.23
CA VAL A 159 4.43 6.11 1.04
C VAL A 159 5.56 6.00 2.06
N ALA A 160 5.60 4.91 2.83
CA ALA A 160 6.64 4.67 3.83
C ALA A 160 8.06 4.69 3.21
N ASN A 161 8.23 4.01 2.07
CA ASN A 161 9.51 3.98 1.36
C ASN A 161 9.91 5.37 0.81
N LYS A 162 8.95 6.14 0.30
CA LYS A 162 9.20 7.48 -0.27
C LYS A 162 9.53 8.52 0.79
N LEU A 163 8.82 8.52 1.92
CA LEU A 163 9.09 9.43 3.04
C LEU A 163 10.34 9.04 3.83
N GLY A 164 10.90 7.86 3.58
CA GLY A 164 12.12 7.34 4.17
C GLY A 164 11.85 6.42 5.36
N LEU A 165 12.19 5.14 5.18
CA LEU A 165 12.00 4.11 6.21
C LEU A 165 12.73 4.44 7.52
N GLU A 166 13.81 5.19 7.46
CA GLU A 166 14.57 5.66 8.64
C GLU A 166 13.74 6.56 9.56
N ASN A 167 12.69 7.19 9.02
CA ASN A 167 11.75 8.03 9.76
C ASN A 167 10.51 7.25 10.22
N LEU A 168 10.39 5.98 9.83
CA LEU A 168 9.22 5.17 10.17
C LEU A 168 9.19 4.86 11.66
N ILE A 169 8.02 5.09 12.24
CA ILE A 169 7.68 4.71 13.61
C ILE A 169 6.52 3.72 13.53
N LEU A 170 6.79 2.47 13.87
CA LEU A 170 5.77 1.43 13.96
C LEU A 170 5.09 1.51 15.32
N LEU A 171 3.77 1.61 15.30
CA LEU A 171 2.92 1.53 16.51
C LEU A 171 2.24 0.15 16.51
N SER A 172 2.54 -0.69 17.51
CA SER A 172 1.96 -2.02 17.66
C SER A 172 1.86 -2.39 19.12
N ASP A 173 0.72 -2.91 19.55
CA ASP A 173 0.49 -3.48 20.89
C ASP A 173 0.98 -2.58 22.06
N ASN A 174 0.69 -1.28 21.99
CA ASN A 174 1.14 -0.23 22.92
C ASN A 174 2.66 -0.01 22.93
N ASN A 175 3.39 -0.53 21.97
CA ASN A 175 4.80 -0.31 21.77
C ASN A 175 5.07 0.60 20.56
N CYS A 176 6.20 1.29 20.61
CA CYS A 176 6.69 2.15 19.54
C CYS A 176 8.07 1.66 19.11
N CYS A 177 8.22 1.30 17.85
CA CYS A 177 9.50 0.87 17.29
C CYS A 177 9.94 1.82 16.19
N SER A 178 11.18 2.35 16.33
CA SER A 178 11.78 3.28 15.37
C SER A 178 12.76 2.55 14.45
N MET A 179 12.77 2.93 13.19
CA MET A 179 13.70 2.42 12.16
C MET A 179 14.98 3.27 12.01
N GLN A 180 15.26 4.20 12.92
CA GLN A 180 16.42 5.11 12.82
C GLN A 180 17.78 4.41 12.72
N SER A 181 17.89 3.18 13.23
CA SER A 181 19.13 2.38 13.15
C SER A 181 19.34 1.67 11.81
N LEU A 182 18.43 1.82 10.86
CA LEU A 182 18.52 1.23 9.53
C LEU A 182 19.72 1.83 8.77
N LYS A 183 20.52 0.99 8.12
CA LYS A 183 21.68 1.45 7.33
C LYS A 183 21.25 2.32 6.16
N LYS A 184 22.04 3.36 5.88
CA LYS A 184 21.78 4.30 4.78
C LYS A 184 21.57 3.59 3.43
N GLU A 185 22.37 2.58 3.14
CA GLU A 185 22.28 1.80 1.91
C GLU A 185 20.96 1.04 1.77
N THR A 186 20.37 0.63 2.89
CA THR A 186 19.10 -0.11 2.92
C THR A 186 17.91 0.80 2.68
N PHE A 187 17.78 1.91 3.40
CA PHE A 187 16.64 2.80 3.18
C PHE A 187 16.73 3.54 1.83
N GLU A 188 17.92 3.94 1.39
CA GLU A 188 18.13 4.53 0.06
C GLU A 188 17.75 3.58 -1.07
N PHE A 189 17.99 2.28 -0.90
CA PHE A 189 17.55 1.26 -1.85
C PHE A 189 16.02 1.23 -1.95
N PHE A 190 15.31 1.08 -0.84
CA PHE A 190 13.84 1.01 -0.83
C PHE A 190 13.19 2.31 -1.29
N LYS A 191 13.81 3.46 -1.02
CA LYS A 191 13.35 4.76 -1.50
C LYS A 191 13.42 4.89 -3.03
N LYS A 192 14.45 4.32 -3.65
CA LYS A 192 14.70 4.42 -5.10
C LYS A 192 13.95 3.37 -5.92
N VAL A 193 13.77 2.18 -5.37
CA VAL A 193 13.19 1.05 -6.11
C VAL A 193 11.75 0.85 -5.68
N ALA A 194 10.82 1.35 -6.50
CA ALA A 194 9.40 1.09 -6.33
C ALA A 194 9.08 -0.41 -6.55
N GLY A 195 8.15 -0.96 -5.78
CA GLY A 195 7.68 -2.33 -5.94
C GLY A 195 8.17 -3.31 -4.86
N TYR A 196 8.98 -2.89 -3.91
CA TYR A 196 9.24 -3.68 -2.71
C TYR A 196 8.23 -3.35 -1.61
N ASP A 197 7.51 -4.38 -1.19
CA ASP A 197 6.52 -4.24 -0.12
C ASP A 197 7.14 -4.52 1.25
N THR A 198 7.80 -3.49 1.80
CA THR A 198 8.44 -3.58 3.11
C THR A 198 7.45 -3.71 4.26
N LEU A 199 6.22 -3.19 4.10
CA LEU A 199 5.21 -3.28 5.14
C LEU A 199 4.68 -4.71 5.31
N ARG A 200 4.69 -5.56 4.28
CA ARG A 200 4.35 -6.99 4.43
C ARG A 200 5.21 -7.63 5.52
N LEU A 201 6.53 -7.46 5.45
CA LEU A 201 7.45 -7.93 6.48
C LEU A 201 7.21 -7.27 7.84
N ILE A 202 6.94 -5.97 7.85
CA ILE A 202 6.77 -5.21 9.09
C ILE A 202 5.49 -5.66 9.83
N LEU A 203 4.38 -5.87 9.11
CA LEU A 203 3.05 -6.10 9.67
C LEU A 203 2.72 -7.58 9.89
N CYS A 204 3.36 -8.53 9.21
CA CYS A 204 3.11 -9.96 9.46
C CYS A 204 3.61 -10.41 10.84
N LYS A 205 3.13 -11.54 11.33
CA LYS A 205 3.65 -12.17 12.58
C LYS A 205 5.01 -12.81 12.33
N LYS A 206 5.13 -13.54 11.23
CA LYS A 206 6.34 -14.22 10.75
C LYS A 206 6.48 -13.99 9.25
N SER A 207 7.69 -13.84 8.77
CA SER A 207 7.98 -13.80 7.34
C SER A 207 8.83 -14.98 6.89
N ILE A 208 8.56 -15.47 5.69
CA ILE A 208 9.41 -16.45 4.99
C ILE A 208 9.87 -15.79 3.70
N LEU A 209 11.15 -15.48 3.62
CA LEU A 209 11.74 -14.82 2.46
C LEU A 209 12.25 -15.89 1.50
N VAL A 210 11.87 -15.78 0.23
CA VAL A 210 12.23 -16.72 -0.84
C VAL A 210 12.85 -15.99 -2.03
N GLU A 211 13.53 -16.72 -2.93
CA GLU A 211 14.25 -16.11 -4.06
C GLU A 211 13.33 -15.68 -5.20
N GLY A 212 12.33 -16.52 -5.51
CA GLY A 212 11.47 -16.34 -6.66
C GLY A 212 10.04 -16.82 -6.45
N ASP A 213 9.21 -16.61 -7.46
CA ASP A 213 7.78 -16.92 -7.42
C ASP A 213 7.54 -18.45 -7.33
N SER A 214 8.44 -19.25 -7.92
CA SER A 214 8.39 -20.72 -7.83
C SER A 214 8.59 -21.20 -6.39
N ASP A 215 9.56 -20.60 -5.68
CA ASP A 215 9.81 -20.91 -4.27
C ASP A 215 8.61 -20.52 -3.41
N GLU A 216 8.01 -19.34 -3.68
CA GLU A 216 6.84 -18.86 -2.96
C GLU A 216 5.68 -19.85 -3.06
N LEU A 217 5.35 -20.31 -4.27
CA LEU A 217 4.29 -21.28 -4.51
C LEU A 217 4.56 -22.62 -3.80
N VAL A 218 5.79 -23.15 -3.91
CA VAL A 218 6.14 -24.42 -3.30
C VAL A 218 6.13 -24.35 -1.77
N VAL A 219 6.63 -23.25 -1.18
CA VAL A 219 6.60 -23.05 0.27
C VAL A 219 5.17 -22.89 0.78
N GLN A 220 4.32 -22.16 0.07
CA GLN A 220 2.89 -22.02 0.42
C GLN A 220 2.20 -23.40 0.34
N ARG A 221 2.48 -24.18 -0.69
CA ARG A 221 1.91 -25.52 -0.82
C ARG A 221 2.39 -26.47 0.29
N ALA A 222 3.66 -26.44 0.64
CA ALA A 222 4.20 -27.22 1.75
C ALA A 222 3.51 -26.87 3.09
N TYR A 223 3.19 -25.61 3.28
CA TYR A 223 2.41 -25.16 4.43
C TYR A 223 0.99 -25.72 4.39
N MET A 224 0.28 -25.61 3.26
CA MET A 224 -1.07 -26.15 3.10
C MET A 224 -1.14 -27.66 3.37
N ASP A 225 -0.17 -28.43 2.88
CA ASP A 225 -0.13 -29.89 3.08
C ASP A 225 0.07 -30.29 4.56
N THR A 226 0.66 -29.42 5.36
CA THR A 226 0.91 -29.65 6.80
C THR A 226 -0.10 -28.97 7.72
N HIS A 227 -0.95 -28.07 7.19
CA HIS A 227 -1.90 -27.26 7.96
C HIS A 227 -3.33 -27.31 7.38
N GLU A 228 -3.79 -28.52 7.07
CA GLU A 228 -5.18 -28.79 6.65
C GLU A 228 -5.68 -27.94 5.47
N GLY A 229 -4.79 -27.60 4.54
CA GLY A 229 -5.10 -26.81 3.36
C GLY A 229 -5.13 -25.28 3.59
N ARG A 230 -4.76 -24.81 4.79
CA ARG A 230 -4.71 -23.38 5.10
C ARG A 230 -3.48 -22.72 4.46
N LEU A 231 -3.67 -21.50 3.93
CA LEU A 231 -2.56 -20.68 3.45
C LEU A 231 -1.77 -20.06 4.63
N PRO A 232 -0.45 -19.87 4.51
CA PRO A 232 0.37 -19.26 5.57
C PRO A 232 -0.17 -17.90 6.04
N ILE A 233 -0.66 -17.08 5.12
CA ILE A 233 -1.18 -15.75 5.41
C ILE A 233 -2.39 -15.77 6.38
N GLN A 234 -3.17 -16.84 6.38
CA GLN A 234 -4.31 -17.00 7.30
C GLN A 234 -3.86 -17.17 8.76
N ASP A 235 -2.62 -17.59 8.97
CA ASP A 235 -2.00 -17.73 10.28
C ASP A 235 -1.05 -16.55 10.61
N GLY A 236 -1.03 -15.54 9.74
CA GLY A 236 -0.19 -14.35 9.89
C GLY A 236 1.25 -14.55 9.45
N ILE A 237 1.52 -15.62 8.69
CA ILE A 237 2.83 -15.91 8.10
C ILE A 237 2.81 -15.41 6.66
N ASP A 238 3.75 -14.55 6.30
CA ASP A 238 3.84 -14.02 4.94
C ASP A 238 5.04 -14.61 4.20
N VAL A 239 4.78 -15.30 3.10
CA VAL A 239 5.83 -15.83 2.20
C VAL A 239 6.08 -14.78 1.13
N MET A 240 7.32 -14.28 1.04
CA MET A 240 7.66 -13.11 0.24
C MET A 240 8.82 -13.37 -0.71
N THR A 241 8.60 -13.15 -1.99
CA THR A 241 9.68 -13.14 -3.00
C THR A 241 10.51 -11.86 -2.86
N VAL A 242 11.81 -12.00 -2.56
CA VAL A 242 12.70 -10.85 -2.32
C VAL A 242 13.87 -10.75 -3.31
N ARG A 243 13.87 -11.55 -4.37
CA ARG A 243 14.90 -11.54 -5.43
C ARG A 243 16.33 -11.53 -4.87
N GLY A 244 16.95 -12.64 -4.76
CA GLY A 244 18.28 -13.03 -4.22
C GLY A 244 19.24 -11.99 -3.61
N VAL A 245 19.41 -10.81 -4.21
CA VAL A 245 20.33 -9.76 -3.73
C VAL A 245 19.76 -8.90 -2.62
N THR A 246 18.48 -8.98 -2.32
CA THR A 246 17.82 -8.08 -1.35
C THR A 246 17.58 -8.70 0.02
N PHE A 247 17.80 -10.00 0.19
CA PHE A 247 17.61 -10.71 1.48
C PHE A 247 18.22 -9.94 2.66
N LYS A 248 19.47 -9.50 2.57
CA LYS A 248 20.13 -8.81 3.68
C LYS A 248 19.45 -7.51 4.09
N ARG A 249 18.81 -6.80 3.16
CA ARG A 249 18.08 -5.58 3.47
C ARG A 249 16.79 -5.86 4.24
N TYR A 250 16.08 -6.91 3.86
CA TYR A 250 14.92 -7.38 4.63
C TYR A 250 15.32 -7.93 6.00
N LEU A 251 16.41 -8.68 6.08
CA LEU A 251 16.94 -9.19 7.34
C LEU A 251 17.41 -8.07 8.29
N GLU A 252 17.87 -6.94 7.75
CA GLU A 252 18.21 -5.77 8.57
C GLU A 252 16.95 -5.17 9.22
N ILE A 253 15.85 -5.04 8.47
CA ILE A 253 14.55 -4.62 9.00
C ILE A 253 14.05 -5.63 10.03
N ALA A 254 14.08 -6.92 9.71
CA ALA A 254 13.65 -7.99 10.61
C ALA A 254 14.43 -7.96 11.94
N ARG A 255 15.75 -7.71 11.89
CA ARG A 255 16.59 -7.58 13.08
C ARG A 255 16.21 -6.40 13.96
N ILE A 256 15.92 -5.24 13.37
CA ILE A 256 15.51 -4.04 14.12
C ILE A 256 14.17 -4.27 14.82
N LEU A 257 13.25 -4.98 14.16
CA LEU A 257 11.90 -5.26 14.67
C LEU A 257 11.82 -6.49 15.57
N ASN A 258 12.92 -7.25 15.75
CA ASN A 258 12.91 -8.59 16.35
C ASN A 258 11.85 -9.49 15.70
N LYS A 259 11.72 -9.41 14.38
CA LYS A 259 10.69 -10.11 13.60
C LYS A 259 11.14 -11.53 13.29
N GLU A 260 10.32 -12.51 13.65
CA GLU A 260 10.49 -13.91 13.26
C GLU A 260 10.57 -14.03 11.75
N THR A 261 11.72 -14.45 11.23
CA THR A 261 11.99 -14.45 9.79
C THR A 261 12.81 -15.69 9.39
N ALA A 262 12.29 -16.46 8.46
CA ALA A 262 13.02 -17.53 7.81
C ALA A 262 13.47 -17.09 6.40
N VAL A 263 14.66 -17.51 5.99
CA VAL A 263 15.17 -17.37 4.61
C VAL A 263 15.24 -18.75 4.00
N VAL A 264 14.55 -18.96 2.90
CA VAL A 264 14.65 -20.15 2.07
C VAL A 264 15.47 -19.79 0.84
N THR A 265 16.63 -20.38 0.70
CA THR A 265 17.58 -20.06 -0.38
C THR A 265 18.28 -21.31 -0.86
N ASP A 266 18.61 -21.34 -2.14
CA ASP A 266 19.39 -22.39 -2.76
C ASP A 266 20.86 -22.37 -2.28
N ASN A 267 21.54 -23.50 -2.30
CA ASN A 267 22.98 -23.55 -1.99
C ASN A 267 23.87 -23.37 -3.22
N ASP A 268 23.29 -23.43 -4.43
CA ASP A 268 23.98 -23.28 -5.72
C ASP A 268 25.28 -24.09 -5.84
N GLY A 269 25.37 -25.22 -5.10
CA GLY A 269 26.57 -26.05 -5.04
C GLY A 269 27.69 -25.48 -4.14
N ASN A 270 27.46 -24.39 -3.42
CA ASN A 270 28.48 -23.75 -2.57
C ASN A 270 27.92 -23.30 -1.20
N ILE A 271 27.78 -24.24 -0.28
CA ILE A 271 27.28 -23.98 1.07
C ILE A 271 28.13 -22.97 1.83
N GLU A 272 29.46 -22.99 1.65
CA GLU A 272 30.34 -22.06 2.36
C GLU A 272 30.12 -20.61 1.93
N ALA A 273 29.76 -20.38 0.66
CA ALA A 273 29.37 -19.05 0.20
C ALA A 273 28.07 -18.58 0.90
N VAL A 274 27.09 -19.47 1.06
CA VAL A 274 25.83 -19.14 1.77
C VAL A 274 26.11 -18.84 3.26
N LYS A 275 26.89 -19.68 3.95
CA LYS A 275 27.29 -19.43 5.35
C LYS A 275 28.02 -18.08 5.48
N LYS A 276 28.96 -17.79 4.59
CA LYS A 276 29.68 -16.50 4.59
C LYS A 276 28.73 -15.33 4.36
N LYS A 277 27.76 -15.48 3.43
CA LYS A 277 26.76 -14.45 3.08
C LYS A 277 25.90 -14.06 4.30
N TYR A 278 25.50 -15.04 5.12
CA TYR A 278 24.55 -14.83 6.22
C TYR A 278 25.18 -14.91 7.62
N LYS A 279 26.51 -14.98 7.74
CA LYS A 279 27.24 -15.14 9.00
C LYS A 279 26.80 -14.19 10.12
N GLU A 280 26.48 -12.95 9.78
CA GLU A 280 26.03 -11.92 10.74
C GLU A 280 24.64 -12.20 11.36
N TYR A 281 23.85 -13.09 10.76
CA TYR A 281 22.50 -13.44 11.19
C TYR A 281 22.41 -14.80 11.92
N GLU A 282 23.44 -15.66 11.85
CA GLU A 282 23.44 -17.02 12.43
C GLU A 282 23.18 -17.05 13.94
N LYS A 283 23.52 -15.96 14.66
CA LYS A 283 23.37 -15.89 16.11
C LYS A 283 22.10 -15.15 16.55
N ILE A 284 21.27 -14.74 15.61
CA ILE A 284 20.03 -14.02 15.92
C ILE A 284 18.89 -15.04 16.08
N PRO A 285 18.31 -15.19 17.29
CA PRO A 285 17.42 -16.32 17.60
C PRO A 285 16.13 -16.35 16.79
N PHE A 286 15.68 -15.24 16.24
CA PHE A 286 14.46 -15.10 15.44
C PHE A 286 14.74 -15.00 13.93
N ILE A 287 15.99 -15.22 13.49
CA ILE A 287 16.34 -15.27 12.05
C ILE A 287 16.89 -16.67 11.73
N HIS A 288 16.21 -17.37 10.84
CA HIS A 288 16.54 -18.75 10.46
C HIS A 288 16.96 -18.81 9.00
N ILE A 289 18.19 -19.26 8.73
CA ILE A 289 18.68 -19.45 7.36
C ILE A 289 18.50 -20.93 6.99
N CYS A 290 17.50 -21.16 6.16
CA CYS A 290 17.09 -22.48 5.71
C CYS A 290 17.67 -22.75 4.31
N VAL A 291 18.70 -23.55 4.26
CA VAL A 291 19.41 -23.96 3.04
C VAL A 291 19.66 -25.47 3.08
N ASP A 292 19.65 -26.13 1.94
CA ASP A 292 20.01 -27.53 1.86
C ASP A 292 21.50 -27.71 2.18
N LYS A 293 21.79 -28.60 3.11
CA LYS A 293 23.17 -28.93 3.53
C LYS A 293 23.87 -29.91 2.58
N VAL A 294 23.14 -30.51 1.66
CA VAL A 294 23.66 -31.47 0.69
C VAL A 294 23.92 -30.76 -0.62
N VAL A 295 25.13 -30.93 -1.13
CA VAL A 295 25.50 -30.52 -2.48
C VAL A 295 25.35 -31.74 -3.40
N ASP A 296 24.39 -31.64 -4.32
CA ASP A 296 24.16 -32.66 -5.33
C ASP A 296 24.98 -32.38 -6.59
N THR A 297 25.46 -33.42 -7.23
CA THR A 297 26.25 -33.37 -8.46
C THR A 297 25.72 -34.39 -9.47
N GLY A 298 25.92 -34.14 -10.75
CA GLY A 298 25.51 -35.02 -11.83
C GLY A 298 26.24 -34.69 -13.13
N ASN A 299 25.88 -35.37 -14.20
CA ASN A 299 26.58 -35.29 -15.48
C ASN A 299 25.79 -34.52 -16.55
N LEU A 300 24.57 -34.03 -16.23
CA LEU A 300 23.75 -33.31 -17.18
C LEU A 300 24.39 -31.98 -17.55
N LYS A 301 24.40 -31.69 -18.85
CA LYS A 301 24.82 -30.38 -19.39
C LYS A 301 23.68 -29.71 -20.14
N LEU A 302 23.49 -28.40 -19.89
CA LEU A 302 22.57 -27.56 -20.62
C LEU A 302 23.35 -26.47 -21.35
N SER A 303 23.19 -26.37 -22.66
CA SER A 303 23.91 -25.38 -23.49
C SER A 303 25.43 -25.36 -23.25
N GLY A 304 26.05 -26.52 -23.02
CA GLY A 304 27.50 -26.68 -22.78
C GLY A 304 27.98 -26.34 -21.35
N LYS A 305 27.09 -25.96 -20.45
CA LYS A 305 27.39 -25.72 -19.03
C LYS A 305 26.87 -26.86 -18.16
N ASP A 306 27.56 -27.16 -17.07
CA ASP A 306 27.10 -28.15 -16.09
C ASP A 306 25.78 -27.68 -15.47
N PHE A 307 24.82 -28.61 -15.34
CA PHE A 307 23.53 -28.36 -14.76
C PHE A 307 23.63 -28.18 -13.23
N ASN A 308 22.94 -27.18 -12.70
CA ASN A 308 22.89 -26.97 -11.26
C ASN A 308 21.83 -27.85 -10.60
N TYR A 309 22.23 -28.90 -9.92
CA TYR A 309 21.34 -29.77 -9.15
C TYR A 309 20.93 -29.24 -7.79
N ASN A 310 21.32 -28.01 -7.46
CA ASN A 310 21.22 -27.45 -6.11
C ASN A 310 20.23 -26.29 -6.03
N THR A 311 19.29 -26.25 -6.97
CA THR A 311 18.13 -25.35 -6.95
C THR A 311 16.85 -26.10 -6.56
N LEU A 312 15.76 -25.38 -6.36
CA LEU A 312 14.47 -25.91 -5.91
C LEU A 312 14.00 -27.13 -6.74
N GLU A 313 13.98 -27.00 -8.08
CA GLU A 313 13.37 -28.01 -8.95
C GLU A 313 14.08 -29.37 -8.87
N PRO A 314 15.42 -29.47 -8.98
CA PRO A 314 16.12 -30.74 -8.79
C PRO A 314 15.90 -31.35 -7.41
N LYS A 315 15.84 -30.53 -6.36
CA LYS A 315 15.60 -31.01 -5.00
C LYS A 315 14.21 -31.62 -4.84
N ILE A 316 13.19 -31.02 -5.43
CA ILE A 316 11.82 -31.54 -5.44
C ILE A 316 11.76 -32.85 -6.23
N LEU A 317 12.40 -32.94 -7.40
CA LEU A 317 12.45 -34.18 -8.17
C LEU A 317 13.13 -35.30 -7.39
N LYS A 318 14.25 -35.01 -6.72
CA LYS A 318 14.99 -35.98 -5.89
C LYS A 318 14.16 -36.59 -4.75
N GLU A 319 13.35 -35.73 -4.08
CA GLU A 319 12.52 -36.17 -2.95
C GLU A 319 11.32 -37.02 -3.38
N ASN A 320 10.81 -36.83 -4.61
CA ASN A 320 9.55 -37.42 -5.06
C ASN A 320 9.71 -38.47 -6.17
N GLY A 321 10.80 -38.41 -6.91
CA GLY A 321 11.07 -39.31 -8.04
C GLY A 321 10.31 -38.96 -9.32
N LEU A 322 10.75 -39.59 -10.42
CA LEU A 322 10.29 -39.29 -11.77
C LEU A 322 8.79 -39.58 -11.97
N GLU A 323 8.28 -40.68 -11.43
CA GLU A 323 6.90 -41.14 -11.60
C GLU A 323 5.89 -40.11 -11.02
N VAL A 324 6.15 -39.62 -9.81
CA VAL A 324 5.31 -38.62 -9.14
C VAL A 324 5.32 -37.32 -9.91
N MET A 325 6.49 -36.85 -10.38
CA MET A 325 6.60 -35.63 -11.15
C MET A 325 5.94 -35.73 -12.52
N ASN A 326 6.08 -36.86 -13.22
CA ASN A 326 5.36 -37.11 -14.46
C ASN A 326 3.84 -37.05 -14.27
N ASN A 327 3.34 -37.61 -13.17
CA ASN A 327 1.90 -37.55 -12.87
C ASN A 327 1.42 -36.13 -12.62
N ILE A 328 2.17 -35.33 -11.87
CA ILE A 328 1.80 -33.91 -11.55
C ILE A 328 1.84 -33.06 -12.80
N PHE A 329 2.87 -33.19 -13.63
CA PHE A 329 3.06 -32.37 -14.83
C PHE A 329 2.32 -32.88 -16.07
N GLY A 330 1.69 -34.05 -15.99
CA GLY A 330 1.04 -34.71 -17.14
C GLY A 330 2.02 -35.10 -18.24
N THR A 331 3.28 -35.38 -17.88
CA THR A 331 4.36 -35.75 -18.78
C THR A 331 4.63 -37.27 -18.73
N LYS A 332 5.49 -37.75 -19.63
CA LYS A 332 5.87 -39.21 -19.72
C LYS A 332 7.36 -39.29 -20.04
N TYR A 333 8.19 -38.67 -19.25
CA TYR A 333 9.64 -38.78 -19.41
C TYR A 333 10.14 -40.06 -18.82
N ASP A 334 11.13 -40.67 -19.49
CA ASP A 334 11.72 -41.95 -19.09
C ASP A 334 12.97 -41.75 -18.21
N THR A 335 13.54 -40.57 -18.19
CA THR A 335 14.76 -40.25 -17.44
C THR A 335 14.64 -39.00 -16.60
N GLU A 336 15.36 -38.97 -15.47
CA GLU A 336 15.46 -37.79 -14.64
C GLU A 336 16.10 -36.59 -15.37
N ASP A 337 17.03 -36.86 -16.30
CA ASP A 337 17.68 -35.81 -17.11
C ASP A 337 16.67 -35.04 -18.01
N GLU A 338 15.70 -35.78 -18.58
CA GLU A 338 14.61 -35.12 -19.34
C GLU A 338 13.70 -34.29 -18.46
N MET A 339 13.36 -34.84 -17.29
CA MET A 339 12.56 -34.11 -16.30
C MET A 339 13.29 -32.85 -15.78
N HIS A 340 14.59 -32.94 -15.50
CA HIS A 340 15.39 -31.76 -15.13
C HIS A 340 15.40 -30.70 -16.21
N LYS A 341 15.52 -31.05 -17.47
CA LYS A 341 15.44 -30.11 -18.60
C LYS A 341 14.07 -29.46 -18.68
N TYR A 342 13.01 -30.25 -18.54
CA TYR A 342 11.64 -29.75 -18.54
C TYR A 342 11.39 -28.77 -17.41
N MET A 343 11.66 -29.14 -16.16
CA MET A 343 11.47 -28.30 -14.98
C MET A 343 12.31 -27.02 -15.05
N HIS A 344 13.55 -27.10 -15.56
CA HIS A 344 14.41 -25.93 -15.74
C HIS A 344 13.84 -24.95 -16.78
N ALA A 345 13.24 -25.45 -17.86
CA ALA A 345 12.64 -24.61 -18.90
C ALA A 345 11.28 -24.01 -18.49
N HIS A 346 10.56 -24.67 -17.57
CA HIS A 346 9.17 -24.35 -17.18
C HIS A 346 9.02 -24.17 -15.67
N LYS A 347 9.96 -23.47 -15.03
CA LYS A 347 10.02 -23.34 -13.56
C LYS A 347 8.71 -22.93 -12.92
N THR A 348 8.14 -21.82 -13.39
CA THR A 348 6.89 -21.27 -12.85
C THR A 348 5.70 -22.17 -13.12
N ASP A 349 5.60 -22.73 -14.32
CA ASP A 349 4.50 -23.66 -14.66
C ASP A 349 4.54 -24.93 -13.81
N CYS A 350 5.75 -25.47 -13.56
CA CYS A 350 5.96 -26.60 -12.66
C CYS A 350 5.55 -26.25 -11.22
N ALA A 351 5.90 -25.06 -10.73
CA ALA A 351 5.52 -24.63 -9.39
C ALA A 351 4.00 -24.45 -9.26
N ILE A 352 3.33 -23.92 -10.27
CA ILE A 352 1.86 -23.83 -10.34
C ILE A 352 1.25 -25.24 -10.33
N ALA A 353 1.74 -26.14 -11.16
CA ALA A 353 1.23 -27.51 -11.21
C ALA A 353 1.39 -28.23 -9.86
N ILE A 354 2.51 -28.04 -9.15
CA ILE A 354 2.71 -28.54 -7.80
C ILE A 354 1.71 -27.90 -6.83
N PHE A 355 1.52 -26.61 -6.90
CA PHE A 355 0.61 -25.87 -6.01
C PHE A 355 -0.84 -26.33 -6.16
N GLU A 356 -1.30 -26.59 -7.39
CA GLU A 356 -2.68 -26.98 -7.70
C GLU A 356 -2.93 -28.50 -7.59
N SER A 357 -1.86 -29.32 -7.52
CA SER A 357 -1.98 -30.77 -7.53
C SER A 357 -2.74 -31.31 -6.32
N ALA A 358 -3.61 -32.28 -6.52
CA ALA A 358 -4.19 -33.08 -5.43
C ALA A 358 -3.19 -34.11 -4.86
N THR A 359 -2.09 -34.37 -5.55
CA THR A 359 -1.07 -35.34 -5.12
C THR A 359 -0.20 -34.75 -4.02
N LYS A 360 -0.15 -35.39 -2.87
CA LYS A 360 0.78 -35.02 -1.80
C LYS A 360 2.21 -35.39 -2.20
N ILE A 361 3.11 -34.44 -2.01
CA ILE A 361 4.54 -34.59 -2.28
C ILE A 361 5.35 -34.44 -1.01
N LYS A 362 6.62 -34.90 -1.08
CA LYS A 362 7.62 -34.67 -0.06
C LYS A 362 8.35 -33.34 -0.38
N TYR A 363 8.64 -32.60 0.64
CA TYR A 363 9.38 -31.33 0.49
C TYR A 363 10.80 -31.48 1.05
N PRO A 364 11.80 -30.84 0.43
CA PRO A 364 13.15 -30.78 0.98
C PRO A 364 13.16 -30.29 2.42
N GLU A 365 14.04 -30.87 3.24
CA GLU A 365 14.09 -30.57 4.69
C GLU A 365 14.26 -29.09 5.00
N TYR A 366 15.03 -28.36 4.19
CA TYR A 366 15.26 -26.93 4.42
C TYR A 366 13.98 -26.09 4.29
N ILE A 367 13.05 -26.48 3.40
CA ILE A 367 11.72 -25.86 3.30
C ILE A 367 10.90 -26.17 4.57
N MET A 368 10.90 -27.44 5.00
CA MET A 368 10.15 -27.86 6.18
C MET A 368 10.67 -27.20 7.47
N ARG A 369 11.98 -26.94 7.58
CA ARG A 369 12.56 -26.16 8.69
C ARG A 369 12.06 -24.72 8.70
N ALA A 370 11.96 -24.07 7.54
CA ALA A 370 11.42 -22.71 7.44
C ALA A 370 9.97 -22.60 7.95
N LEU A 371 9.17 -23.67 7.76
CA LEU A 371 7.79 -23.71 8.27
C LEU A 371 7.73 -23.92 9.78
N LYS A 372 8.66 -24.67 10.37
CA LYS A 372 8.66 -25.06 11.79
C LYS A 372 9.39 -24.08 12.72
N ASN A 373 10.13 -23.10 12.21
CA ASN A 373 11.04 -22.23 12.99
C ASN A 373 12.25 -22.96 13.57
N GLU A 374 12.84 -23.90 12.81
CA GLU A 374 14.01 -24.69 13.22
C GLU A 374 15.27 -24.33 12.40
#